data_99448acc36cf7094fe7bcfe5973f2ac0
#
_entry.id   99448acc36cf7094fe7bcfe5973f2ac0
#
_cell.length_a   1.000
_cell.length_b   1.000
_cell.length_c   1.000
_cell.angle_alpha   90.00
_cell.angle_beta   90.00
_cell.angle_gamma   90.00
#
_symmetry.space_group_name_H-M   'P 1'
#
loop_
_entity.id
_entity.type
_entity.pdbx_description
1 polymer ?
#
loop_
_entity_poly.entity_id
_entity_poly.type
_entity_poly.pdbx_seq_one_letter_code
_entity_poly.pdbx_strand_id
1 'polypeptide(L)'
;MELSKNFRHKSVLEKRQEIKSFLGLSFKDFFYNNANEDFLFNMIENYIGYLSFPVGIVKNLKINGKYYSLPIATEESSVVAALNFAAKILENANLKYSLGEVLGISQIYIKTEKDLSKIFVDLGDKIKTWIEPLLVNMNQRGGGFRRLSTRYIKELGIQKLNLYLDTCDAMGANLLNSIAERVAECIFKEFGYECVLKVLSNDINEFTTKASFVLDFEHLLPSKEGSWNLAKKIELISSIGFYEEERAVTNNKGIMNGITGVCLATFNDTRALEASVHRFASKSGKYLPLSKFYTIDNALVGEIEIPLQVGTKGGVTSFSEASILSFRIMNINSKSEFMGILSCVGLASNFAALRALAFNGIKKGHMRLHVNKILYLLKTKYNISNFEKNKLLLEMERMDIYSFDFAFKILKKIRLENESKVQS
;
A
#
# COMPACT_ATOMS: atom_id res chain seq x y z
N MET A 1 -10.40 -3.50 -15.61
CA MET A 1 -11.63 -4.28 -15.31
C MET A 1 -12.64 -3.34 -14.69
N GLU A 2 -13.84 -3.30 -15.25
CA GLU A 2 -14.94 -2.48 -14.73
C GLU A 2 -16.00 -3.39 -14.11
N LEU A 3 -16.19 -3.29 -12.79
CA LEU A 3 -17.12 -4.12 -12.04
C LEU A 3 -18.51 -3.46 -11.99
N SER A 4 -19.56 -4.27 -11.96
CA SER A 4 -20.95 -3.83 -11.97
C SER A 4 -21.30 -2.84 -10.84
N LYS A 5 -22.23 -1.93 -11.09
CA LYS A 5 -22.70 -0.93 -10.12
C LYS A 5 -23.22 -1.55 -8.83
N ASN A 6 -23.91 -2.72 -8.93
CA ASN A 6 -24.47 -3.44 -7.79
C ASN A 6 -23.50 -4.45 -7.13
N PHE A 7 -22.21 -4.48 -7.54
CA PHE A 7 -21.21 -5.42 -7.02
C PHE A 7 -21.18 -5.50 -5.49
N ARG A 8 -21.34 -4.37 -4.78
CA ARG A 8 -21.35 -4.32 -3.32
C ARG A 8 -22.42 -5.22 -2.69
N HIS A 9 -23.59 -5.34 -3.32
CA HIS A 9 -24.75 -6.06 -2.79
C HIS A 9 -24.76 -7.55 -3.17
N LYS A 10 -23.87 -7.99 -4.03
CA LYS A 10 -23.73 -9.38 -4.45
C LYS A 10 -23.18 -10.25 -3.32
N SER A 11 -23.57 -11.52 -3.33
CA SER A 11 -22.96 -12.55 -2.49
C SER A 11 -21.48 -12.74 -2.85
N VAL A 12 -20.71 -13.37 -1.98
CA VAL A 12 -19.29 -13.68 -2.25
C VAL A 12 -19.14 -14.53 -3.51
N LEU A 13 -20.04 -15.50 -3.71
CA LEU A 13 -20.04 -16.36 -4.89
C LEU A 13 -20.28 -15.57 -6.18
N GLU A 14 -21.28 -14.70 -6.20
CA GLU A 14 -21.59 -13.85 -7.36
C GLU A 14 -20.45 -12.87 -7.67
N LYS A 15 -19.81 -12.28 -6.64
CA LYS A 15 -18.64 -11.42 -6.82
C LYS A 15 -17.48 -12.17 -7.47
N ARG A 16 -17.21 -13.39 -7.01
CA ARG A 16 -16.20 -14.26 -7.60
C ARG A 16 -16.53 -14.65 -9.03
N GLN A 17 -17.79 -14.96 -9.31
CA GLN A 17 -18.27 -15.27 -10.65
C GLN A 17 -18.09 -14.10 -11.61
N GLU A 18 -18.41 -12.88 -11.21
CA GLU A 18 -18.24 -11.68 -12.05
C GLU A 18 -16.76 -11.45 -12.41
N ILE A 19 -15.87 -11.50 -11.42
CA ILE A 19 -14.42 -11.37 -11.65
C ILE A 19 -13.93 -12.49 -12.56
N LYS A 20 -14.32 -13.72 -12.30
CA LYS A 20 -13.97 -14.90 -13.07
C LYS A 20 -14.39 -14.77 -14.53
N SER A 21 -15.66 -14.40 -14.79
CA SER A 21 -16.21 -14.23 -16.14
C SER A 21 -15.43 -13.13 -16.90
N PHE A 22 -15.11 -12.04 -16.23
CA PHE A 22 -14.32 -10.97 -16.82
C PHE A 22 -12.90 -11.41 -17.22
N LEU A 23 -12.26 -12.22 -16.38
CA LEU A 23 -10.88 -12.72 -16.60
C LEU A 23 -10.82 -13.96 -17.48
N GLY A 24 -11.95 -14.56 -17.86
CA GLY A 24 -11.98 -15.83 -18.60
C GLY A 24 -11.38 -17.00 -17.83
N LEU A 25 -11.49 -17.00 -16.47
CA LEU A 25 -10.90 -18.02 -15.61
C LEU A 25 -11.84 -19.19 -15.37
N SER A 26 -11.29 -20.40 -15.19
CA SER A 26 -12.05 -21.54 -14.64
C SER A 26 -12.29 -21.37 -13.13
N PHE A 27 -13.23 -22.11 -12.54
CA PHE A 27 -13.49 -22.03 -11.09
C PHE A 27 -12.27 -22.48 -10.26
N LYS A 28 -11.48 -23.39 -10.78
CA LYS A 28 -10.25 -23.88 -10.14
C LYS A 28 -9.14 -22.85 -10.08
N ASP A 29 -9.20 -21.81 -10.93
CA ASP A 29 -8.19 -20.77 -11.04
C ASP A 29 -8.43 -19.58 -10.10
N PHE A 30 -9.36 -19.68 -9.15
CA PHE A 30 -9.67 -18.60 -8.20
C PHE A 30 -9.11 -18.93 -6.81
N PHE A 31 -7.87 -18.55 -6.56
CA PHE A 31 -7.02 -19.06 -5.49
C PHE A 31 -7.07 -18.34 -4.14
N TYR A 32 -7.89 -17.29 -3.96
CA TYR A 32 -7.94 -16.61 -2.66
C TYR A 32 -8.40 -17.49 -1.47
N ASN A 33 -8.85 -18.70 -1.74
CA ASN A 33 -9.35 -19.60 -0.70
C ASN A 33 -8.55 -20.88 -0.52
N ASN A 34 -7.59 -21.15 -1.40
CA ASN A 34 -6.80 -22.37 -1.36
C ASN A 34 -5.37 -21.99 -0.91
N ALA A 35 -5.02 -22.37 0.31
CA ALA A 35 -3.62 -22.37 0.71
C ALA A 35 -2.98 -23.61 0.09
N ASN A 36 -1.97 -23.42 -0.74
CA ASN A 36 -1.08 -24.48 -1.16
C ASN A 36 -0.06 -24.70 -0.04
N GLU A 37 -0.32 -25.66 0.83
CA GLU A 37 0.52 -25.92 2.02
C GLU A 37 1.94 -26.34 1.65
N ASP A 38 2.12 -27.08 0.57
CA ASP A 38 3.47 -27.46 0.08
C ASP A 38 4.27 -26.24 -0.34
N PHE A 39 3.63 -25.28 -1.00
CA PHE A 39 4.28 -24.01 -1.34
C PHE A 39 4.66 -23.22 -0.09
N LEU A 40 3.73 -23.08 0.87
CA LEU A 40 3.96 -22.33 2.12
C LEU A 40 5.04 -22.99 2.99
N PHE A 41 5.04 -24.31 3.08
CA PHE A 41 6.08 -25.09 3.77
C PHE A 41 7.49 -24.81 3.24
N ASN A 42 7.61 -24.65 1.91
CA ASN A 42 8.90 -24.34 1.27
C ASN A 42 9.27 -22.86 1.29
N MET A 43 8.36 -21.97 1.74
CA MET A 43 8.65 -20.53 1.82
C MET A 43 9.41 -20.11 3.06
N ILE A 44 9.16 -20.78 4.20
CA ILE A 44 9.75 -20.40 5.48
C ILE A 44 10.24 -21.63 6.24
N GLU A 45 11.33 -21.45 6.97
CA GLU A 45 11.83 -22.46 7.88
C GLU A 45 10.87 -22.67 9.07
N ASN A 46 10.75 -23.92 9.54
CA ASN A 46 9.92 -24.30 10.69
C ASN A 46 8.44 -23.91 10.52
N TYR A 47 7.90 -24.08 9.33
CA TYR A 47 6.49 -23.80 9.03
C TYR A 47 5.55 -24.60 9.94
N ILE A 48 4.56 -23.92 10.54
CA ILE A 48 3.53 -24.53 11.41
C ILE A 48 2.10 -24.22 10.94
N GLY A 49 1.92 -23.39 9.93
CA GLY A 49 0.62 -22.97 9.44
C GLY A 49 0.62 -21.56 8.84
N TYR A 50 -0.54 -21.07 8.46
CA TYR A 50 -0.71 -19.76 7.84
C TYR A 50 -1.79 -18.93 8.53
N LEU A 51 -1.69 -17.62 8.39
CA LEU A 51 -2.72 -16.66 8.77
C LEU A 51 -3.44 -16.13 7.55
N SER A 52 -4.78 -16.12 7.61
CA SER A 52 -5.60 -15.60 6.51
C SER A 52 -5.93 -14.13 6.71
N PHE A 53 -5.66 -13.31 5.70
CA PHE A 53 -6.17 -11.95 5.60
C PHE A 53 -7.40 -11.91 4.68
N PRO A 54 -8.47 -11.17 5.07
CA PRO A 54 -9.56 -10.91 4.14
C PRO A 54 -9.07 -10.09 2.95
N VAL A 55 -9.49 -10.48 1.73
CA VAL A 55 -9.22 -9.72 0.52
C VAL A 55 -10.52 -9.08 0.05
N GLY A 56 -10.57 -7.75 0.05
CA GLY A 56 -11.63 -6.97 -0.55
C GLY A 56 -11.20 -6.42 -1.90
N ILE A 57 -12.11 -5.74 -2.61
CA ILE A 57 -11.81 -5.10 -3.88
C ILE A 57 -12.26 -3.64 -3.88
N VAL A 58 -11.36 -2.76 -4.27
CA VAL A 58 -11.67 -1.39 -4.64
C VAL A 58 -11.97 -1.39 -6.13
N LYS A 59 -13.19 -1.04 -6.48
CA LYS A 59 -13.64 -1.10 -7.86
C LYS A 59 -13.54 0.24 -8.57
N ASN A 60 -13.19 0.18 -9.84
CA ASN A 60 -13.36 1.28 -10.78
C ASN A 60 -12.67 2.59 -10.35
N LEU A 61 -11.46 2.52 -9.77
CA LEU A 61 -10.66 3.72 -9.54
C LEU A 61 -10.14 4.20 -10.90
N LYS A 62 -10.55 5.40 -11.32
CA LYS A 62 -10.17 5.99 -12.61
C LYS A 62 -8.84 6.73 -12.48
N ILE A 63 -7.83 6.26 -13.19
CA ILE A 63 -6.47 6.81 -13.18
C ILE A 63 -6.02 7.00 -14.63
N ASN A 64 -5.53 8.18 -15.01
CA ASN A 64 -5.13 8.50 -16.38
C ASN A 64 -6.22 8.12 -17.42
N GLY A 65 -7.50 8.31 -17.06
CA GLY A 65 -8.65 7.96 -17.91
C GLY A 65 -9.02 6.47 -17.95
N LYS A 66 -8.23 5.57 -17.36
CA LYS A 66 -8.45 4.11 -17.35
C LYS A 66 -8.97 3.65 -15.99
N TYR A 67 -9.90 2.69 -15.96
CA TYR A 67 -10.45 2.12 -14.74
C TYR A 67 -9.65 0.93 -14.25
N TYR A 68 -9.35 0.95 -12.95
CA TYR A 68 -8.65 -0.14 -12.25
C TYR A 68 -9.50 -0.70 -11.13
N SER A 69 -9.48 -2.02 -10.98
CA SER A 69 -10.05 -2.71 -9.83
C SER A 69 -8.91 -3.33 -9.02
N LEU A 70 -8.84 -2.99 -7.73
CA LEU A 70 -7.67 -3.21 -6.90
C LEU A 70 -7.98 -4.18 -5.76
N PRO A 71 -7.39 -5.37 -5.72
CA PRO A 71 -7.43 -6.24 -4.54
C PRO A 71 -6.71 -5.59 -3.36
N ILE A 72 -7.34 -5.62 -2.19
CA ILE A 72 -6.80 -5.08 -0.94
C ILE A 72 -6.87 -6.19 0.12
N ALA A 73 -5.73 -6.62 0.62
CA ALA A 73 -5.65 -7.52 1.78
C ALA A 73 -5.51 -6.68 3.05
N THR A 74 -6.47 -6.77 3.96
CA THR A 74 -6.47 -6.00 5.21
C THR A 74 -7.42 -6.59 6.24
N GLU A 75 -7.08 -6.47 7.51
CA GLU A 75 -7.95 -6.79 8.64
C GLU A 75 -8.89 -5.63 9.02
N GLU A 76 -8.60 -4.41 8.53
CA GLU A 76 -9.39 -3.23 8.84
C GLU A 76 -10.54 -3.06 7.84
N SER A 77 -11.75 -3.26 8.31
CA SER A 77 -12.97 -3.25 7.49
C SER A 77 -13.27 -1.92 6.79
N SER A 78 -12.73 -0.82 7.30
CA SER A 78 -13.00 0.53 6.79
C SER A 78 -12.18 0.89 5.54
N VAL A 79 -11.00 0.30 5.34
CA VAL A 79 -10.06 0.67 4.27
C VAL A 79 -10.68 0.50 2.90
N VAL A 80 -11.21 -0.71 2.61
CA VAL A 80 -11.83 -0.99 1.31
C VAL A 80 -13.08 -0.14 1.07
N ALA A 81 -13.89 0.08 2.12
CA ALA A 81 -15.10 0.90 2.02
C ALA A 81 -14.77 2.37 1.75
N ALA A 82 -13.77 2.92 2.45
CA ALA A 82 -13.32 4.30 2.29
C ALA A 82 -12.73 4.54 0.89
N LEU A 83 -11.88 3.63 0.40
CA LEU A 83 -11.32 3.71 -0.94
C LEU A 83 -12.38 3.58 -2.04
N ASN A 84 -13.37 2.69 -1.90
CA ASN A 84 -14.49 2.60 -2.86
C ASN A 84 -15.32 3.89 -2.88
N PHE A 85 -15.49 4.53 -1.73
CA PHE A 85 -16.18 5.82 -1.65
C PHE A 85 -15.35 6.93 -2.30
N ALA A 86 -14.04 6.99 -2.04
CA ALA A 86 -13.13 7.93 -2.71
C ALA A 86 -13.13 7.72 -4.23
N ALA A 87 -13.04 6.47 -4.70
CA ALA A 87 -13.04 6.13 -6.13
C ALA A 87 -14.28 6.68 -6.85
N LYS A 88 -15.46 6.59 -6.20
CA LYS A 88 -16.71 7.16 -6.74
C LYS A 88 -16.66 8.69 -6.89
N ILE A 89 -16.07 9.39 -5.93
CA ILE A 89 -15.96 10.86 -6.00
C ILE A 89 -14.90 11.26 -7.03
N LEU A 90 -13.75 10.60 -6.98
CA LEU A 90 -12.62 10.87 -7.86
C LEU A 90 -12.83 10.42 -9.32
N GLU A 91 -13.95 9.75 -9.64
CA GLU A 91 -14.33 9.43 -11.03
C GLU A 91 -14.43 10.71 -11.88
N ASN A 92 -14.86 11.82 -11.27
CA ASN A 92 -14.98 13.13 -11.91
C ASN A 92 -13.73 14.01 -11.76
N ALA A 93 -12.69 13.49 -11.08
CA ALA A 93 -11.41 14.17 -10.95
C ALA A 93 -10.42 13.67 -12.00
N ASN A 94 -9.48 14.50 -12.37
CA ASN A 94 -8.38 14.10 -13.24
C ASN A 94 -7.26 13.47 -12.38
N LEU A 95 -7.55 12.29 -11.79
CA LEU A 95 -6.55 11.54 -11.01
C LEU A 95 -5.49 10.96 -11.95
N LYS A 96 -4.26 11.38 -11.76
CA LYS A 96 -3.12 11.02 -12.62
C LYS A 96 -1.86 10.81 -11.79
N TYR A 97 -0.90 10.09 -12.38
CA TYR A 97 0.44 9.95 -11.83
C TYR A 97 1.51 10.34 -12.86
N SER A 98 2.69 10.65 -12.36
CA SER A 98 3.94 10.78 -13.11
C SER A 98 5.04 10.03 -12.40
N LEU A 99 5.95 9.46 -13.20
CA LEU A 99 7.09 8.67 -12.72
C LEU A 99 8.37 9.42 -13.01
N GLY A 100 9.28 9.45 -12.03
CA GLY A 100 10.68 9.75 -12.25
C GLY A 100 11.48 8.49 -12.62
N GLU A 101 12.80 8.62 -12.65
CA GLU A 101 13.69 7.46 -12.69
C GLU A 101 13.48 6.61 -11.44
N VAL A 102 13.58 5.27 -11.57
CA VAL A 102 13.44 4.34 -10.46
C VAL A 102 14.57 3.32 -10.49
N LEU A 103 15.50 3.46 -9.56
CA LEU A 103 16.67 2.59 -9.46
C LEU A 103 16.72 1.90 -8.09
N GLY A 104 17.19 0.66 -8.09
CA GLY A 104 17.64 -0.03 -6.89
C GLY A 104 19.07 0.39 -6.55
N ILE A 105 19.43 0.34 -5.28
CA ILE A 105 20.75 0.77 -4.78
C ILE A 105 21.41 -0.41 -4.08
N SER A 106 22.63 -0.78 -4.56
CA SER A 106 23.56 -1.65 -3.85
C SER A 106 24.61 -0.80 -3.15
N GLN A 107 24.91 -1.13 -1.90
CA GLN A 107 25.88 -0.38 -1.08
C GLN A 107 27.04 -1.27 -0.67
N ILE A 108 28.26 -0.72 -0.76
CA ILE A 108 29.49 -1.36 -0.33
C ILE A 108 30.23 -0.38 0.57
N TYR A 109 30.65 -0.85 1.75
CA TYR A 109 31.39 -0.07 2.73
C TYR A 109 32.78 -0.67 2.90
N ILE A 110 33.80 0.14 2.58
CA ILE A 110 35.19 -0.28 2.46
C ILE A 110 35.98 0.39 3.57
N LYS A 111 36.73 -0.40 4.35
CA LYS A 111 37.60 0.13 5.39
C LYS A 111 38.83 0.77 4.77
N THR A 112 39.11 2.04 5.10
CA THR A 112 40.23 2.79 4.58
C THR A 112 40.52 4.03 5.43
N GLU A 113 41.80 4.36 5.58
CA GLU A 113 42.22 5.60 6.23
C GLU A 113 42.25 6.81 5.30
N LYS A 114 42.12 6.57 3.98
CA LYS A 114 42.24 7.60 2.95
C LYS A 114 40.93 7.72 2.17
N ASP A 115 40.64 8.93 1.74
CA ASP A 115 39.53 9.17 0.80
C ASP A 115 39.87 8.58 -0.58
N LEU A 116 39.14 7.57 -0.97
CA LEU A 116 39.26 6.85 -2.24
C LEU A 116 38.26 7.33 -3.31
N SER A 117 37.55 8.44 -3.06
CA SER A 117 36.46 8.90 -3.93
C SER A 117 36.90 9.08 -5.38
N LYS A 118 38.07 9.65 -5.63
CA LYS A 118 38.61 9.83 -6.99
C LYS A 118 38.85 8.49 -7.69
N ILE A 119 39.46 7.53 -6.99
CA ILE A 119 39.73 6.18 -7.54
C ILE A 119 38.41 5.48 -7.93
N PHE A 120 37.42 5.53 -7.07
CA PHE A 120 36.16 4.83 -7.32
C PHE A 120 35.27 5.49 -8.38
N VAL A 121 35.34 6.80 -8.57
CA VAL A 121 34.66 7.47 -9.68
C VAL A 121 35.13 6.93 -11.04
N ASP A 122 36.43 6.69 -11.19
CA ASP A 122 37.05 6.20 -12.45
C ASP A 122 36.80 4.69 -12.69
N LEU A 123 36.33 3.97 -11.67
CA LEU A 123 36.08 2.53 -11.78
C LEU A 123 34.71 2.15 -12.36
N GLY A 124 33.89 3.09 -12.80
CA GLY A 124 32.52 2.82 -13.27
C GLY A 124 32.44 1.76 -14.36
N ASP A 125 33.29 1.85 -15.41
CA ASP A 125 33.32 0.87 -16.50
C ASP A 125 33.84 -0.50 -16.05
N LYS A 126 34.79 -0.50 -15.13
CA LYS A 126 35.35 -1.73 -14.58
C LYS A 126 34.33 -2.45 -13.71
N ILE A 127 33.59 -1.73 -12.85
CA ILE A 127 32.50 -2.25 -12.06
C ILE A 127 31.43 -2.87 -12.97
N LYS A 128 31.07 -2.16 -14.05
CA LYS A 128 30.12 -2.67 -15.05
C LYS A 128 30.57 -4.02 -15.60
N THR A 129 31.85 -4.17 -15.95
CA THR A 129 32.41 -5.45 -16.42
C THR A 129 32.33 -6.55 -15.34
N TRP A 130 32.62 -6.23 -14.08
CA TRP A 130 32.58 -7.21 -12.98
C TRP A 130 31.19 -7.79 -12.72
N ILE A 131 30.15 -6.99 -12.92
CA ILE A 131 28.77 -7.37 -12.64
C ILE A 131 27.99 -7.82 -13.87
N GLU A 132 28.56 -7.68 -15.07
CA GLU A 132 27.92 -8.06 -16.34
C GLU A 132 27.35 -9.49 -16.33
N PRO A 133 28.07 -10.50 -15.81
CA PRO A 133 27.53 -11.87 -15.75
C PRO A 133 26.24 -12.01 -14.94
N LEU A 134 26.02 -11.15 -13.94
CA LEU A 134 24.81 -11.13 -13.13
C LEU A 134 23.66 -10.36 -13.80
N LEU A 135 23.98 -9.54 -14.81
CA LEU A 135 23.05 -8.63 -15.45
C LEU A 135 22.56 -9.05 -16.83
N VAL A 136 23.02 -10.18 -17.38
CA VAL A 136 22.71 -10.61 -18.75
C VAL A 136 21.21 -10.53 -19.06
N ASN A 137 20.38 -11.18 -18.25
CA ASN A 137 18.92 -11.16 -18.42
C ASN A 137 18.30 -9.79 -18.17
N MET A 138 18.91 -8.95 -17.34
CA MET A 138 18.45 -7.61 -17.01
C MET A 138 18.73 -6.64 -18.17
N ASN A 139 19.97 -6.70 -18.69
CA ASN A 139 20.41 -5.89 -19.83
C ASN A 139 19.56 -6.17 -21.09
N GLN A 140 19.20 -7.43 -21.34
CA GLN A 140 18.31 -7.81 -22.45
C GLN A 140 16.91 -7.16 -22.37
N ARG A 141 16.46 -6.78 -21.16
CA ARG A 141 15.18 -6.12 -20.92
C ARG A 141 15.30 -4.59 -20.83
N GLY A 142 16.49 -4.03 -21.09
CA GLY A 142 16.75 -2.60 -21.03
C GLY A 142 17.12 -2.06 -19.64
N GLY A 143 17.22 -2.94 -18.63
CA GLY A 143 17.69 -2.61 -17.28
C GLY A 143 19.21 -2.59 -17.14
N GLY A 144 19.70 -2.85 -15.94
CA GLY A 144 21.13 -2.98 -15.63
C GLY A 144 21.74 -1.79 -14.93
N PHE A 145 23.06 -1.72 -14.92
CA PHE A 145 23.85 -0.67 -14.25
C PHE A 145 23.61 0.70 -14.90
N ARG A 146 23.40 1.73 -14.08
CA ARG A 146 23.19 3.12 -14.53
C ARG A 146 24.31 4.04 -14.11
N ARG A 147 24.64 4.10 -12.83
CA ARG A 147 25.64 5.01 -12.27
C ARG A 147 26.18 4.50 -10.94
N LEU A 148 27.26 5.11 -10.49
CA LEU A 148 27.75 4.96 -9.13
C LEU A 148 27.89 6.33 -8.45
N SER A 149 27.86 6.33 -7.13
CA SER A 149 28.28 7.45 -6.30
C SER A 149 29.14 6.95 -5.15
N THR A 150 29.99 7.81 -4.63
CA THR A 150 30.88 7.47 -3.54
C THR A 150 30.95 8.58 -2.51
N ARG A 151 31.19 8.21 -1.24
CA ARG A 151 31.33 9.15 -0.12
C ARG A 151 32.31 8.58 0.91
N TYR A 152 33.27 9.38 1.32
CA TYR A 152 34.15 9.05 2.44
C TYR A 152 33.53 9.51 3.77
N ILE A 153 33.41 8.58 4.72
CA ILE A 153 32.93 8.84 6.09
C ILE A 153 34.19 8.89 6.97
N LYS A 154 34.74 10.10 7.10
CA LYS A 154 36.02 10.34 7.76
C LYS A 154 36.03 9.86 9.21
N GLU A 155 34.94 10.06 9.93
CA GLU A 155 34.78 9.70 11.35
C GLU A 155 34.91 8.20 11.61
N LEU A 156 34.65 7.38 10.59
CA LEU A 156 34.71 5.92 10.68
C LEU A 156 35.88 5.30 9.89
N GLY A 157 36.60 6.09 9.09
CA GLY A 157 37.57 5.54 8.15
C GLY A 157 36.92 4.60 7.14
N ILE A 158 35.77 4.99 6.57
CA ILE A 158 34.97 4.15 5.68
C ILE A 158 34.71 4.90 4.36
N GLN A 159 35.03 4.24 3.24
CA GLN A 159 34.56 4.67 1.93
C GLN A 159 33.26 3.93 1.59
N LYS A 160 32.19 4.66 1.40
CA LYS A 160 30.90 4.14 0.93
C LYS A 160 30.81 4.22 -0.59
N LEU A 161 30.37 3.15 -1.22
CA LEU A 161 30.03 3.07 -2.63
C LEU A 161 28.54 2.77 -2.78
N ASN A 162 27.82 3.53 -3.60
CA ASN A 162 26.48 3.23 -4.05
C ASN A 162 26.49 2.89 -5.53
N LEU A 163 25.92 1.75 -5.89
CA LEU A 163 25.68 1.34 -7.27
C LEU A 163 24.19 1.44 -7.56
N TYR A 164 23.84 2.16 -8.61
CA TYR A 164 22.46 2.41 -9.00
C TYR A 164 22.11 1.53 -10.21
N LEU A 165 21.07 0.71 -10.05
CA LEU A 165 20.69 -0.30 -11.02
C LEU A 165 19.20 -0.21 -11.36
N ASP A 166 18.89 -0.27 -12.64
CA ASP A 166 17.52 -0.47 -13.11
C ASP A 166 17.21 -1.97 -13.06
N THR A 167 16.30 -2.33 -12.17
CA THR A 167 15.87 -3.72 -11.94
C THR A 167 14.67 -4.12 -12.81
N CYS A 168 14.30 -3.33 -13.81
CA CYS A 168 13.10 -3.52 -14.64
C CYS A 168 11.85 -3.74 -13.78
N ASP A 169 11.10 -4.80 -14.05
CA ASP A 169 9.86 -5.14 -13.36
C ASP A 169 10.04 -5.80 -11.99
N ALA A 170 11.27 -6.14 -11.60
CA ALA A 170 11.56 -6.72 -10.29
C ALA A 170 11.81 -5.62 -9.23
N MET A 171 11.54 -5.92 -7.97
CA MET A 171 12.06 -5.14 -6.85
C MET A 171 13.59 -5.25 -6.79
N GLY A 172 14.14 -6.43 -7.04
CA GLY A 172 15.54 -6.68 -7.27
C GLY A 172 16.38 -6.94 -6.02
N ALA A 173 15.82 -7.16 -4.83
CA ALA A 173 16.54 -7.26 -3.57
C ALA A 173 17.72 -8.26 -3.60
N ASN A 174 17.48 -9.50 -4.04
CA ASN A 174 18.54 -10.52 -4.11
C ASN A 174 19.63 -10.15 -5.12
N LEU A 175 19.24 -9.63 -6.28
CA LEU A 175 20.19 -9.20 -7.31
C LEU A 175 21.09 -8.08 -6.79
N LEU A 176 20.52 -7.08 -6.12
CA LEU A 176 21.27 -5.95 -5.56
C LEU A 176 22.29 -6.42 -4.50
N ASN A 177 21.94 -7.39 -3.65
CA ASN A 177 22.86 -8.00 -2.70
C ASN A 177 23.98 -8.77 -3.40
N SER A 178 23.65 -9.63 -4.39
CA SER A 178 24.65 -10.37 -5.14
C SER A 178 25.63 -9.46 -5.89
N ILE A 179 25.15 -8.33 -6.40
CA ILE A 179 26.01 -7.31 -7.04
C ILE A 179 26.95 -6.67 -6.02
N ALA A 180 26.43 -6.30 -4.82
CA ALA A 180 27.28 -5.74 -3.77
C ALA A 180 28.40 -6.71 -3.35
N GLU A 181 28.05 -7.99 -3.17
CA GLU A 181 29.01 -9.05 -2.85
C GLU A 181 30.05 -9.23 -3.95
N ARG A 182 29.62 -9.33 -5.21
CA ARG A 182 30.52 -9.48 -6.36
C ARG A 182 31.50 -8.35 -6.51
N VAL A 183 31.02 -7.10 -6.40
CA VAL A 183 31.91 -5.93 -6.48
C VAL A 183 32.89 -5.89 -5.31
N ALA A 184 32.44 -6.23 -4.11
CA ALA A 184 33.32 -6.29 -2.94
C ALA A 184 34.45 -7.35 -3.11
N GLU A 185 34.13 -8.52 -3.67
CA GLU A 185 35.14 -9.54 -4.00
C GLU A 185 36.18 -9.01 -5.00
N CYS A 186 35.73 -8.31 -6.03
CA CYS A 186 36.61 -7.75 -7.05
C CYS A 186 37.50 -6.64 -6.47
N ILE A 187 36.94 -5.76 -5.63
CA ILE A 187 37.70 -4.72 -4.92
C ILE A 187 38.80 -5.35 -4.04
N PHE A 188 38.46 -6.41 -3.30
CA PHE A 188 39.45 -7.10 -2.47
C PHE A 188 40.56 -7.74 -3.31
N LYS A 189 40.19 -8.44 -4.40
CA LYS A 189 41.17 -9.12 -5.28
C LYS A 189 42.12 -8.15 -5.99
N GLU A 190 41.63 -6.98 -6.43
CA GLU A 190 42.42 -6.08 -7.21
C GLU A 190 43.17 -5.02 -6.38
N PHE A 191 42.59 -4.57 -5.29
CA PHE A 191 43.11 -3.45 -4.50
C PHE A 191 43.47 -3.84 -3.06
N GLY A 192 43.12 -5.04 -2.60
CA GLY A 192 43.39 -5.47 -1.25
C GLY A 192 42.52 -4.81 -0.17
N TYR A 193 41.51 -4.03 -0.55
CA TYR A 193 40.67 -3.34 0.42
C TYR A 193 39.62 -4.28 1.01
N GLU A 194 39.50 -4.28 2.34
CA GLU A 194 38.46 -5.00 3.07
C GLU A 194 37.10 -4.29 2.96
N CYS A 195 36.09 -5.02 2.50
CA CYS A 195 34.70 -4.56 2.45
C CYS A 195 33.92 -5.08 3.65
N VAL A 196 33.64 -4.21 4.61
CA VAL A 196 33.02 -4.58 5.91
C VAL A 196 31.51 -4.78 5.81
N LEU A 197 30.84 -4.15 4.81
CA LEU A 197 29.39 -4.30 4.60
C LEU A 197 29.07 -4.25 3.10
N LYS A 198 28.18 -5.15 2.67
CA LYS A 198 27.68 -5.30 1.30
C LYS A 198 26.21 -5.62 1.38
N VAL A 199 25.35 -4.69 0.95
CA VAL A 199 23.90 -4.81 1.14
C VAL A 199 23.15 -3.88 0.20
N LEU A 200 21.90 -4.22 -0.13
CA LEU A 200 20.99 -3.27 -0.78
C LEU A 200 20.62 -2.11 0.17
N SER A 201 20.13 -1.02 -0.38
CA SER A 201 19.49 0.06 0.39
C SER A 201 17.99 0.09 0.17
N ASN A 202 17.24 0.25 1.27
CA ASN A 202 15.82 0.60 1.21
C ASN A 202 15.60 2.12 1.19
N ASP A 203 16.66 2.94 1.30
CA ASP A 203 16.57 4.39 1.14
C ASP A 203 16.67 4.77 -0.35
N ILE A 204 15.53 4.88 -0.99
CA ILE A 204 15.39 5.27 -2.40
C ILE A 204 14.76 6.67 -2.55
N ASN A 205 15.05 7.57 -1.63
CA ASN A 205 14.48 8.92 -1.56
C ASN A 205 14.66 9.78 -2.81
N GLU A 206 15.64 9.47 -3.65
CA GLU A 206 15.88 10.13 -4.93
C GLU A 206 14.86 9.72 -6.01
N PHE A 207 14.16 8.58 -5.82
CA PHE A 207 13.30 7.95 -6.81
C PHE A 207 11.85 7.94 -6.35
N THR A 208 11.12 8.99 -6.70
CA THR A 208 9.73 9.17 -6.26
C THR A 208 8.74 9.04 -7.40
N THR A 209 7.53 8.63 -7.03
CA THR A 209 6.35 8.67 -7.87
C THR A 209 5.44 9.77 -7.34
N LYS A 210 4.89 10.57 -8.26
CA LYS A 210 3.92 11.62 -7.93
C LYS A 210 2.54 11.24 -8.41
N ALA A 211 1.52 11.55 -7.63
CA ALA A 211 0.14 11.52 -8.09
C ALA A 211 -0.58 12.81 -7.71
N SER A 212 -1.56 13.19 -8.50
CA SER A 212 -2.37 14.37 -8.24
C SER A 212 -3.78 14.22 -8.81
N PHE A 213 -4.70 15.01 -8.26
CA PHE A 213 -6.02 15.21 -8.84
C PHE A 213 -6.49 16.65 -8.68
N VAL A 214 -7.40 17.04 -9.54
CA VAL A 214 -8.19 18.27 -9.43
C VAL A 214 -9.65 17.87 -9.42
N LEU A 215 -10.38 18.24 -8.37
CA LEU A 215 -11.78 17.90 -8.15
C LEU A 215 -12.59 19.14 -7.95
N ASP A 216 -13.49 19.45 -8.89
CA ASP A 216 -14.40 20.57 -8.77
C ASP A 216 -15.33 20.42 -7.56
N PHE A 217 -15.63 21.51 -6.87
CA PHE A 217 -16.42 21.49 -5.63
C PHE A 217 -17.81 20.87 -5.82
N GLU A 218 -18.41 21.00 -6.98
CA GLU A 218 -19.73 20.42 -7.31
C GLU A 218 -19.77 18.88 -7.16
N HIS A 219 -18.61 18.22 -7.23
CA HIS A 219 -18.50 16.77 -7.06
C HIS A 219 -18.22 16.32 -5.63
N LEU A 220 -17.96 17.26 -4.69
CA LEU A 220 -17.73 16.93 -3.28
C LEU A 220 -19.02 16.68 -2.52
N LEU A 221 -20.00 17.58 -2.67
CA LEU A 221 -21.33 17.54 -2.05
C LEU A 221 -22.37 18.14 -3.01
N PRO A 222 -23.67 17.81 -2.84
CA PRO A 222 -24.73 18.40 -3.67
C PRO A 222 -24.87 19.94 -3.52
N SER A 223 -24.52 20.52 -2.38
CA SER A 223 -24.60 21.97 -2.17
C SER A 223 -23.25 22.65 -2.39
N LYS A 224 -23.24 23.76 -3.13
CA LYS A 224 -22.02 24.55 -3.40
C LYS A 224 -21.35 25.05 -2.11
N GLU A 225 -22.12 25.62 -1.20
CA GLU A 225 -21.63 26.13 0.09
C GLU A 225 -21.07 25.01 0.96
N GLY A 226 -21.78 23.88 1.04
CA GLY A 226 -21.30 22.68 1.77
C GLY A 226 -20.01 22.13 1.19
N SER A 227 -19.88 22.12 -0.12
CA SER A 227 -18.66 21.68 -0.83
C SER A 227 -17.48 22.61 -0.57
N TRP A 228 -17.69 23.91 -0.65
CA TRP A 228 -16.66 24.90 -0.32
C TRP A 228 -16.17 24.76 1.13
N ASN A 229 -17.11 24.70 2.08
CA ASN A 229 -16.80 24.52 3.50
C ASN A 229 -16.03 23.22 3.75
N LEU A 230 -16.42 22.11 3.10
CA LEU A 230 -15.75 20.83 3.23
C LEU A 230 -14.33 20.87 2.66
N ALA A 231 -14.15 21.48 1.46
CA ALA A 231 -12.85 21.63 0.84
C ALA A 231 -11.89 22.45 1.72
N LYS A 232 -12.36 23.58 2.27
CA LYS A 232 -11.56 24.40 3.18
C LYS A 232 -11.19 23.68 4.48
N LYS A 233 -12.07 22.84 5.03
CA LYS A 233 -11.72 22.00 6.18
C LYS A 233 -10.69 20.93 5.83
N ILE A 234 -10.78 20.30 4.65
CA ILE A 234 -9.79 19.33 4.19
C ILE A 234 -8.42 20.01 4.05
N GLU A 235 -8.37 21.19 3.41
CA GLU A 235 -7.16 22.00 3.28
C GLU A 235 -6.54 22.32 4.65
N LEU A 236 -7.35 22.80 5.60
CA LEU A 236 -6.88 23.12 6.95
C LEU A 236 -6.33 21.87 7.67
N ILE A 237 -7.05 20.74 7.65
CA ILE A 237 -6.61 19.50 8.29
C ILE A 237 -5.31 18.98 7.64
N SER A 238 -5.19 19.10 6.32
CA SER A 238 -3.96 18.77 5.60
C SER A 238 -2.80 19.67 6.05
N SER A 239 -3.05 20.97 6.17
CA SER A 239 -2.04 21.94 6.57
C SER A 239 -1.53 21.72 7.99
N ILE A 240 -2.39 21.32 8.95
CA ILE A 240 -1.98 21.02 10.34
C ILE A 240 -0.82 19.99 10.36
N GLY A 241 -0.85 18.97 9.49
CA GLY A 241 0.19 17.95 9.45
C GLY A 241 1.60 18.49 9.11
N PHE A 242 1.72 19.65 8.46
CA PHE A 242 3.02 20.26 8.17
C PHE A 242 3.62 21.04 9.37
N TYR A 243 2.80 21.30 10.40
CA TYR A 243 3.21 21.99 11.62
C TYR A 243 3.28 21.04 12.82
N GLU A 244 2.51 19.94 12.79
CA GLU A 244 2.37 18.97 13.88
C GLU A 244 2.80 17.58 13.42
N GLU A 245 3.97 17.10 13.87
CA GLU A 245 4.53 15.81 13.45
C GLU A 245 3.64 14.62 13.83
N GLU A 246 2.98 14.64 14.99
CA GLU A 246 2.03 13.61 15.42
C GLU A 246 0.87 13.47 14.43
N ARG A 247 0.40 14.61 13.89
CA ARG A 247 -0.64 14.61 12.86
C ARG A 247 -0.11 14.10 11.53
N ALA A 248 1.14 14.41 11.18
CA ALA A 248 1.81 13.90 9.99
C ALA A 248 1.94 12.36 10.03
N VAL A 249 2.33 11.78 11.17
CA VAL A 249 2.41 10.32 11.37
C VAL A 249 1.05 9.66 11.11
N THR A 250 -0.02 10.20 11.70
CA THR A 250 -1.38 9.68 11.52
C THR A 250 -1.86 9.85 10.08
N ASN A 251 -1.50 10.96 9.41
CA ASN A 251 -1.80 11.20 8.00
C ASN A 251 -1.16 10.14 7.10
N ASN A 252 0.12 9.88 7.30
CA ASN A 252 0.88 8.94 6.49
C ASN A 252 0.45 7.49 6.73
N LYS A 253 0.06 7.12 7.97
CA LYS A 253 -0.58 5.82 8.24
C LYS A 253 -1.86 5.66 7.39
N GLY A 254 -2.67 6.71 7.26
CA GLY A 254 -3.85 6.71 6.41
C GLY A 254 -3.55 6.48 4.93
N ILE A 255 -2.44 7.02 4.42
CA ILE A 255 -1.92 6.77 3.08
C ILE A 255 -1.54 5.29 2.93
N MET A 256 -0.76 4.78 3.88
CA MET A 256 -0.21 3.43 3.82
C MET A 256 -1.28 2.35 3.95
N ASN A 257 -2.40 2.58 4.60
CA ASN A 257 -3.51 1.62 4.65
C ASN A 257 -3.91 1.07 3.27
N GLY A 258 -4.03 1.94 2.27
CA GLY A 258 -4.36 1.53 0.90
C GLY A 258 -3.17 0.87 0.20
N ILE A 259 -1.99 1.49 0.27
CA ILE A 259 -0.79 1.02 -0.43
C ILE A 259 -0.36 -0.35 0.11
N THR A 260 -0.21 -0.48 1.43
CA THR A 260 0.19 -1.73 2.08
C THR A 260 -0.82 -2.84 1.82
N GLY A 261 -2.12 -2.52 1.78
CA GLY A 261 -3.16 -3.49 1.46
C GLY A 261 -3.05 -4.07 0.04
N VAL A 262 -2.72 -3.25 -0.98
CA VAL A 262 -2.43 -3.74 -2.34
C VAL A 262 -1.14 -4.54 -2.37
N CYS A 263 -0.10 -4.07 -1.68
CA CYS A 263 1.19 -4.76 -1.61
C CYS A 263 1.08 -6.14 -0.95
N LEU A 264 0.29 -6.28 0.12
CA LEU A 264 -0.02 -7.57 0.73
C LEU A 264 -0.76 -8.51 -0.24
N ALA A 265 -1.75 -8.00 -0.96
CA ALA A 265 -2.49 -8.79 -1.96
C ALA A 265 -1.62 -9.25 -3.14
N THR A 266 -0.47 -8.61 -3.36
CA THR A 266 0.50 -8.92 -4.43
C THR A 266 1.80 -9.53 -3.93
N PHE A 267 1.89 -9.89 -2.64
CA PHE A 267 3.10 -10.41 -1.99
C PHE A 267 4.35 -9.55 -2.20
N ASN A 268 4.19 -8.23 -2.30
CA ASN A 268 5.30 -7.30 -2.28
C ASN A 268 5.83 -7.11 -0.84
N ASP A 269 7.10 -6.77 -0.71
CA ASP A 269 7.74 -6.54 0.60
C ASP A 269 7.27 -5.23 1.23
N THR A 270 6.26 -5.34 2.09
CA THR A 270 5.68 -4.19 2.79
C THR A 270 6.66 -3.55 3.77
N ARG A 271 7.63 -4.30 4.32
CA ARG A 271 8.62 -3.76 5.27
C ARG A 271 9.62 -2.86 4.58
N ALA A 272 10.12 -3.26 3.40
CA ALA A 272 11.00 -2.43 2.59
C ALA A 272 10.28 -1.15 2.10
N LEU A 273 9.01 -1.30 1.70
CA LEU A 273 8.16 -0.20 1.29
C LEU A 273 7.94 0.82 2.43
N GLU A 274 7.50 0.37 3.61
CA GLU A 274 7.27 1.21 4.78
C GLU A 274 8.56 1.93 5.20
N ALA A 275 9.71 1.22 5.26
CA ALA A 275 11.00 1.81 5.60
C ALA A 275 11.38 2.95 4.65
N SER A 276 11.23 2.75 3.34
CA SER A 276 11.51 3.76 2.31
C SER A 276 10.60 4.98 2.47
N VAL A 277 9.31 4.76 2.62
CA VAL A 277 8.30 5.81 2.72
C VAL A 277 8.48 6.66 3.96
N HIS A 278 8.68 6.05 5.13
CA HIS A 278 8.89 6.80 6.39
C HIS A 278 10.24 7.52 6.42
N ARG A 279 11.27 6.94 5.79
CA ARG A 279 12.55 7.64 5.59
C ARG A 279 12.36 8.89 4.71
N PHE A 280 11.56 8.80 3.65
CA PHE A 280 11.27 9.95 2.79
C PHE A 280 10.48 11.03 3.54
N ALA A 281 9.49 10.65 4.34
CA ALA A 281 8.72 11.58 5.16
C ALA A 281 9.59 12.39 6.14
N SER A 282 10.73 11.82 6.57
CA SER A 282 11.69 12.45 7.50
C SER A 282 12.94 13.05 6.83
N LYS A 283 12.99 13.13 5.49
CA LYS A 283 14.20 13.58 4.75
C LYS A 283 14.65 15.01 5.06
N SER A 284 13.74 15.86 5.50
CA SER A 284 14.04 17.27 5.86
C SER A 284 14.54 17.44 7.30
N GLY A 285 14.69 16.37 8.08
CA GLY A 285 14.99 16.42 9.52
C GLY A 285 13.75 16.52 10.41
N LYS A 286 12.55 16.71 9.82
CA LYS A 286 11.25 16.63 10.48
C LYS A 286 10.39 15.61 9.76
N TYR A 287 9.49 14.95 10.48
CA TYR A 287 8.54 14.03 9.88
C TYR A 287 7.36 14.80 9.30
N LEU A 288 7.19 14.76 7.98
CA LEU A 288 6.20 15.54 7.24
C LEU A 288 5.15 14.65 6.55
N PRO A 289 3.94 15.19 6.26
CA PRO A 289 2.97 14.53 5.41
C PRO A 289 3.53 14.27 4.02
N LEU A 290 3.22 13.10 3.46
CA LEU A 290 3.55 12.71 2.09
C LEU A 290 2.60 13.32 1.06
N SER A 291 1.43 13.77 1.50
CA SER A 291 0.37 14.35 0.67
C SER A 291 0.04 15.76 1.13
N LYS A 292 -0.46 16.55 0.20
CA LYS A 292 -0.95 17.90 0.43
C LYS A 292 -2.30 18.09 -0.26
N PHE A 293 -3.24 18.75 0.44
CA PHE A 293 -4.53 19.15 -0.12
C PHE A 293 -4.69 20.66 0.04
N TYR A 294 -5.14 21.32 -1.01
CA TYR A 294 -5.35 22.76 -1.04
C TYR A 294 -6.43 23.12 -2.05
N THR A 295 -6.95 24.33 -1.96
CA THR A 295 -8.00 24.82 -2.85
C THR A 295 -7.45 25.83 -3.84
N ILE A 296 -7.84 25.71 -5.10
CA ILE A 296 -7.60 26.69 -6.16
C ILE A 296 -8.94 26.96 -6.83
N ASP A 297 -9.31 28.23 -6.94
CA ASP A 297 -10.58 28.66 -7.53
C ASP A 297 -11.76 27.88 -6.90
N ASN A 298 -12.46 27.08 -7.69
CA ASN A 298 -13.59 26.26 -7.28
C ASN A 298 -13.26 24.75 -7.21
N ALA A 299 -11.99 24.41 -7.03
CA ALA A 299 -11.52 23.02 -7.02
C ALA A 299 -10.69 22.71 -5.77
N LEU A 300 -10.77 21.44 -5.32
CA LEU A 300 -9.87 20.83 -4.37
C LEU A 300 -8.77 20.10 -5.15
N VAL A 301 -7.52 20.44 -4.89
CA VAL A 301 -6.34 19.77 -5.43
C VAL A 301 -5.75 18.87 -4.37
N GLY A 302 -5.45 17.64 -4.75
CA GLY A 302 -4.70 16.69 -3.92
C GLY A 302 -3.43 16.26 -4.64
N GLU A 303 -2.33 16.21 -3.90
CA GLU A 303 -1.00 15.81 -4.40
C GLU A 303 -0.32 14.89 -3.42
N ILE A 304 0.48 13.96 -3.94
CA ILE A 304 1.35 13.07 -3.16
C ILE A 304 2.68 12.89 -3.90
N GLU A 305 3.76 12.81 -3.14
CA GLU A 305 5.06 12.37 -3.61
C GLU A 305 5.59 11.29 -2.67
N ILE A 306 5.96 10.12 -3.24
CA ILE A 306 6.25 8.93 -2.45
C ILE A 306 7.25 8.01 -3.18
N PRO A 307 8.29 7.49 -2.49
CA PRO A 307 9.14 6.43 -3.03
C PRO A 307 8.42 5.09 -2.87
N LEU A 308 8.40 4.28 -3.92
CA LEU A 308 7.69 2.99 -3.94
C LEU A 308 8.63 1.87 -4.39
N GLN A 309 9.16 1.11 -3.43
CA GLN A 309 10.04 -0.02 -3.68
C GLN A 309 9.24 -1.31 -3.84
N VAL A 310 8.74 -1.55 -5.06
CA VAL A 310 7.87 -2.69 -5.38
C VAL A 310 8.33 -3.39 -6.66
N GLY A 311 7.73 -4.54 -6.96
CA GLY A 311 7.92 -5.27 -8.21
C GLY A 311 6.64 -5.94 -8.68
N THR A 312 6.54 -6.20 -9.98
CA THR A 312 5.48 -7.01 -10.58
C THR A 312 5.96 -8.39 -10.97
N LYS A 313 7.27 -8.60 -10.93
CA LYS A 313 7.93 -9.89 -11.26
C LYS A 313 9.04 -10.21 -10.28
N GLY A 314 9.37 -11.48 -10.19
CA GLY A 314 10.45 -12.00 -9.35
C GLY A 314 10.01 -12.39 -7.94
N GLY A 315 10.76 -13.30 -7.32
CA GLY A 315 10.48 -13.80 -5.98
C GLY A 315 9.06 -14.36 -5.81
N VAL A 316 8.52 -14.26 -4.61
CA VAL A 316 7.19 -14.77 -4.25
C VAL A 316 6.07 -14.16 -5.10
N THR A 317 6.23 -12.92 -5.53
CA THR A 317 5.27 -12.22 -6.40
C THR A 317 4.97 -12.99 -7.70
N SER A 318 5.96 -13.67 -8.27
CA SER A 318 5.82 -14.47 -9.50
C SER A 318 5.29 -15.88 -9.27
N PHE A 319 5.39 -16.42 -8.06
CA PHE A 319 5.02 -17.81 -7.76
C PHE A 319 3.73 -17.95 -6.97
N SER A 320 3.30 -16.90 -6.25
CA SER A 320 2.04 -16.93 -5.51
C SER A 320 0.85 -16.79 -6.46
N GLU A 321 -0.03 -17.78 -6.46
CA GLU A 321 -1.28 -17.78 -7.24
C GLU A 321 -2.16 -16.58 -6.90
N ALA A 322 -2.22 -16.20 -5.61
CA ALA A 322 -2.97 -15.02 -5.16
C ALA A 322 -2.37 -13.71 -5.71
N SER A 323 -1.04 -13.61 -5.77
CA SER A 323 -0.36 -12.47 -6.39
C SER A 323 -0.63 -12.38 -7.89
N ILE A 324 -0.47 -13.50 -8.60
CA ILE A 324 -0.74 -13.60 -10.04
C ILE A 324 -2.20 -13.20 -10.33
N LEU A 325 -3.15 -13.73 -9.56
CA LEU A 325 -4.56 -13.37 -9.69
C LEU A 325 -4.78 -11.86 -9.42
N SER A 326 -4.13 -11.29 -8.40
CA SER A 326 -4.22 -9.86 -8.07
C SER A 326 -3.75 -8.99 -9.23
N PHE A 327 -2.60 -9.28 -9.83
CA PHE A 327 -2.11 -8.55 -11.01
C PHE A 327 -3.02 -8.72 -12.23
N ARG A 328 -3.59 -9.89 -12.45
CA ARG A 328 -4.58 -10.12 -13.53
C ARG A 328 -5.86 -9.29 -13.32
N ILE A 329 -6.38 -9.23 -12.09
CA ILE A 329 -7.54 -8.39 -11.73
C ILE A 329 -7.23 -6.91 -12.01
N MET A 330 -6.07 -6.45 -11.61
CA MET A 330 -5.62 -5.07 -11.84
C MET A 330 -5.32 -4.79 -13.32
N ASN A 331 -5.03 -5.81 -14.10
CA ASN A 331 -4.57 -5.71 -15.50
C ASN A 331 -3.32 -4.82 -15.64
N ILE A 332 -2.32 -5.10 -14.79
CA ILE A 332 -1.03 -4.38 -14.72
C ILE A 332 0.07 -5.28 -15.27
N ASN A 333 0.94 -4.71 -16.11
CA ASN A 333 2.00 -5.45 -16.79
C ASN A 333 3.42 -4.95 -16.47
N SER A 334 3.57 -3.78 -15.83
CA SER A 334 4.87 -3.21 -15.51
C SER A 334 4.95 -2.67 -14.08
N LYS A 335 6.17 -2.67 -13.53
CA LYS A 335 6.48 -2.04 -12.25
C LYS A 335 6.12 -0.55 -12.25
N SER A 336 6.43 0.14 -13.33
CA SER A 336 6.16 1.57 -13.47
C SER A 336 4.66 1.88 -13.39
N GLU A 337 3.81 1.14 -14.10
CA GLU A 337 2.36 1.27 -14.00
C GLU A 337 1.87 0.96 -12.57
N PHE A 338 2.42 -0.09 -11.95
CA PHE A 338 2.06 -0.48 -10.59
C PHE A 338 2.40 0.60 -9.55
N MET A 339 3.59 1.20 -9.63
CA MET A 339 4.00 2.32 -8.77
C MET A 339 3.09 3.53 -8.94
N GLY A 340 2.75 3.87 -10.19
CA GLY A 340 1.80 4.96 -10.49
C GLY A 340 0.43 4.71 -9.86
N ILE A 341 -0.09 3.49 -9.96
CA ILE A 341 -1.37 3.11 -9.35
C ILE A 341 -1.28 3.17 -7.82
N LEU A 342 -0.21 2.66 -7.21
CA LEU A 342 -0.02 2.71 -5.76
C LEU A 342 0.01 4.15 -5.22
N SER A 343 0.67 5.08 -5.93
CA SER A 343 0.66 6.49 -5.54
C SER A 343 -0.75 7.10 -5.58
N CYS A 344 -1.54 6.76 -6.60
CA CYS A 344 -2.94 7.16 -6.70
C CYS A 344 -3.81 6.53 -5.59
N VAL A 345 -3.57 5.25 -5.24
CA VAL A 345 -4.23 4.57 -4.13
C VAL A 345 -3.93 5.26 -2.80
N GLY A 346 -2.66 5.61 -2.56
CA GLY A 346 -2.26 6.34 -1.37
C GLY A 346 -2.96 7.70 -1.24
N LEU A 347 -3.00 8.45 -2.34
CA LEU A 347 -3.68 9.75 -2.40
C LEU A 347 -5.20 9.61 -2.18
N ALA A 348 -5.84 8.64 -2.83
CA ALA A 348 -7.27 8.37 -2.67
C ALA A 348 -7.61 7.89 -1.25
N SER A 349 -6.76 7.05 -0.64
CA SER A 349 -6.91 6.59 0.75
C SER A 349 -6.84 7.76 1.74
N ASN A 350 -5.88 8.65 1.55
CA ASN A 350 -5.75 9.84 2.39
C ASN A 350 -6.89 10.84 2.19
N PHE A 351 -7.31 11.07 0.95
CA PHE A 351 -8.49 11.89 0.63
C PHE A 351 -9.74 11.38 1.36
N ALA A 352 -10.00 10.06 1.32
CA ALA A 352 -11.12 9.45 2.02
C ALA A 352 -11.07 9.73 3.54
N ALA A 353 -9.89 9.58 4.15
CA ALA A 353 -9.67 9.82 5.57
C ALA A 353 -9.88 11.29 5.95
N LEU A 354 -9.28 12.22 5.21
CA LEU A 354 -9.40 13.66 5.47
C LEU A 354 -10.85 14.15 5.27
N ARG A 355 -11.51 13.65 4.23
CA ARG A 355 -12.92 13.96 3.99
C ARG A 355 -13.82 13.46 5.13
N ALA A 356 -13.58 12.26 5.63
CA ALA A 356 -14.34 11.74 6.77
C ALA A 356 -14.13 12.58 8.04
N LEU A 357 -12.89 13.00 8.31
CA LEU A 357 -12.55 13.88 9.43
C LEU A 357 -13.24 15.26 9.30
N ALA A 358 -13.22 15.83 8.10
CA ALA A 358 -13.77 17.16 7.83
C ALA A 358 -15.32 17.21 7.86
N PHE A 359 -16.00 16.10 7.48
CA PHE A 359 -17.45 16.07 7.32
C PHE A 359 -18.19 15.70 8.61
N ASN A 360 -17.96 14.51 9.17
CA ASN A 360 -18.72 14.00 10.32
C ASN A 360 -17.85 13.37 11.43
N GLY A 361 -16.52 13.43 11.29
CA GLY A 361 -15.59 12.67 12.10
C GLY A 361 -15.56 11.18 11.72
N ILE A 362 -14.49 10.52 12.11
CA ILE A 362 -14.24 9.11 11.77
C ILE A 362 -15.28 8.17 12.40
N LYS A 363 -15.80 8.53 13.59
CA LYS A 363 -16.65 7.68 14.43
C LYS A 363 -17.90 7.17 13.68
N LYS A 364 -18.67 8.06 13.03
CA LYS A 364 -19.94 7.68 12.38
C LYS A 364 -19.78 6.74 11.17
N GLY A 365 -18.74 6.91 10.37
CA GLY A 365 -18.50 6.05 9.18
C GLY A 365 -18.00 4.65 9.54
N HIS A 366 -17.09 4.54 10.49
CA HIS A 366 -16.49 3.27 10.93
C HIS A 366 -17.44 2.41 11.77
N MET A 367 -18.34 3.04 12.54
CA MET A 367 -19.20 2.34 13.50
C MET A 367 -20.15 1.34 12.84
N ARG A 368 -20.71 1.67 11.68
CA ARG A 368 -21.62 0.75 10.95
C ARG A 368 -20.95 -0.54 10.48
N LEU A 369 -19.64 -0.52 10.22
CA LEU A 369 -18.87 -1.70 9.84
C LEU A 369 -18.51 -2.55 11.07
N HIS A 370 -18.22 -1.91 12.22
CA HIS A 370 -18.02 -2.60 13.50
C HIS A 370 -19.28 -3.34 13.97
N VAL A 371 -20.44 -2.78 13.76
CA VAL A 371 -21.73 -3.43 14.12
C VAL A 371 -21.85 -4.81 13.50
N ASN A 372 -21.54 -4.97 12.22
CA ASN A 372 -21.63 -6.28 11.56
C ASN A 372 -20.69 -7.30 12.19
N LYS A 373 -19.49 -6.90 12.61
CA LYS A 373 -18.52 -7.75 13.31
C LYS A 373 -19.06 -8.17 14.71
N ILE A 374 -19.62 -7.21 15.44
CA ILE A 374 -20.24 -7.47 16.76
C ILE A 374 -21.39 -8.46 16.63
N LEU A 375 -22.31 -8.24 15.70
CA LEU A 375 -23.44 -9.11 15.46
C LEU A 375 -23.02 -10.51 15.01
N TYR A 376 -21.98 -10.61 14.18
CA TYR A 376 -21.40 -11.90 13.79
C TYR A 376 -20.85 -12.65 15.02
N LEU A 377 -20.07 -11.98 15.88
CA LEU A 377 -19.54 -12.56 17.10
C LEU A 377 -20.64 -13.02 18.05
N LEU A 378 -21.70 -12.22 18.22
CA LEU A 378 -22.86 -12.57 19.03
C LEU A 378 -23.62 -13.77 18.43
N LYS A 379 -23.76 -13.81 17.10
CA LYS A 379 -24.37 -14.96 16.42
C LYS A 379 -23.56 -16.25 16.63
N THR A 380 -22.26 -16.17 16.49
CA THR A 380 -21.37 -17.33 16.62
C THR A 380 -21.31 -17.84 18.08
N LYS A 381 -21.22 -16.92 19.07
CA LYS A 381 -21.10 -17.31 20.48
C LYS A 381 -22.42 -17.62 21.18
N TYR A 382 -23.49 -16.94 20.80
CA TYR A 382 -24.77 -16.96 21.55
C TYR A 382 -25.97 -17.33 20.69
N ASN A 383 -25.76 -17.67 19.41
CA ASN A 383 -26.79 -18.10 18.45
C ASN A 383 -28.01 -17.15 18.42
N ILE A 384 -27.75 -15.85 18.21
CA ILE A 384 -28.79 -14.83 18.19
C ILE A 384 -29.74 -15.03 17.00
N SER A 385 -31.07 -14.90 17.26
CA SER A 385 -32.11 -14.90 16.25
C SER A 385 -32.11 -13.63 15.40
N ASN A 386 -32.79 -13.66 14.26
CA ASN A 386 -32.97 -12.45 13.43
C ASN A 386 -33.77 -11.36 14.16
N PHE A 387 -34.69 -11.71 15.03
CA PHE A 387 -35.41 -10.76 15.89
C PHE A 387 -34.47 -10.07 16.86
N GLU A 388 -33.63 -10.83 17.60
CA GLU A 388 -32.64 -10.29 18.52
C GLU A 388 -31.62 -9.39 17.78
N LYS A 389 -31.15 -9.80 16.60
CA LYS A 389 -30.27 -9.02 15.75
C LYS A 389 -30.85 -7.64 15.41
N ASN A 390 -32.13 -7.59 14.98
CA ASN A 390 -32.78 -6.33 14.62
C ASN A 390 -33.00 -5.42 15.84
N LYS A 391 -33.36 -5.98 16.99
CA LYS A 391 -33.51 -5.23 18.23
C LYS A 391 -32.16 -4.67 18.72
N LEU A 392 -31.10 -5.46 18.64
CA LEU A 392 -29.72 -5.01 18.96
C LEU A 392 -29.29 -3.84 18.08
N LEU A 393 -29.55 -3.91 16.78
CA LEU A 393 -29.23 -2.82 15.84
C LEU A 393 -29.94 -1.52 16.24
N LEU A 394 -31.24 -1.59 16.48
CA LEU A 394 -32.04 -0.42 16.89
C LEU A 394 -31.55 0.21 18.19
N GLU A 395 -31.23 -0.61 19.21
CA GLU A 395 -30.76 -0.10 20.49
C GLU A 395 -29.34 0.48 20.40
N MET A 396 -28.44 -0.15 19.64
CA MET A 396 -27.09 0.38 19.39
C MET A 396 -27.13 1.72 18.65
N GLU A 397 -28.00 1.85 17.63
CA GLU A 397 -28.23 3.09 16.89
C GLU A 397 -28.85 4.19 17.78
N ARG A 398 -29.88 3.84 18.59
CA ARG A 398 -30.55 4.78 19.48
C ARG A 398 -29.61 5.38 20.53
N MET A 399 -28.71 4.56 21.08
CA MET A 399 -27.76 4.98 22.14
C MET A 399 -26.44 5.50 21.60
N ASP A 400 -26.19 5.41 20.29
CA ASP A 400 -24.89 5.70 19.63
C ASP A 400 -23.70 4.98 20.29
N ILE A 401 -23.92 3.74 20.79
CA ILE A 401 -22.93 2.91 21.45
C ILE A 401 -22.76 1.61 20.68
N TYR A 402 -21.57 1.41 20.12
CA TYR A 402 -21.24 0.28 19.25
C TYR A 402 -20.07 -0.53 19.83
N SER A 403 -20.30 -1.16 20.97
CA SER A 403 -19.33 -2.06 21.61
C SER A 403 -19.94 -3.44 21.83
N PHE A 404 -19.07 -4.46 21.88
CA PHE A 404 -19.51 -5.84 22.15
C PHE A 404 -20.18 -5.96 23.51
N ASP A 405 -19.60 -5.33 24.54
CA ASP A 405 -20.13 -5.39 25.91
C ASP A 405 -21.52 -4.77 26.02
N PHE A 406 -21.72 -3.62 25.36
CA PHE A 406 -23.04 -2.98 25.31
C PHE A 406 -24.06 -3.89 24.58
N ALA A 407 -23.71 -4.40 23.41
CA ALA A 407 -24.58 -5.28 22.63
C ALA A 407 -24.92 -6.57 23.41
N PHE A 408 -23.95 -7.13 24.13
CA PHE A 408 -24.17 -8.31 24.98
C PHE A 408 -25.08 -8.02 26.18
N LYS A 409 -24.92 -6.86 26.80
CA LYS A 409 -25.81 -6.42 27.89
C LYS A 409 -27.26 -6.26 27.40
N ILE A 410 -27.45 -5.69 26.22
CA ILE A 410 -28.80 -5.57 25.60
C ILE A 410 -29.36 -6.94 25.23
N LEU A 411 -28.53 -7.83 24.68
CA LEU A 411 -28.99 -9.21 24.37
C LEU A 411 -29.53 -9.94 25.61
N LYS A 412 -28.81 -9.86 26.73
CA LYS A 412 -29.30 -10.43 28.00
C LYS A 412 -30.64 -9.85 28.43
N LYS A 413 -30.82 -8.52 28.30
CA LYS A 413 -32.08 -7.87 28.64
C LYS A 413 -33.22 -8.33 27.74
N ILE A 414 -32.99 -8.44 26.42
CA ILE A 414 -34.01 -8.94 25.46
C ILE A 414 -34.44 -10.37 25.81
N ARG A 415 -33.51 -11.23 26.22
CA ARG A 415 -33.83 -12.62 26.60
C ARG A 415 -34.62 -12.71 27.89
N LEU A 416 -34.26 -11.98 28.93
CA LEU A 416 -35.03 -11.89 30.17
C LEU A 416 -36.46 -11.38 29.96
N GLU A 417 -36.64 -10.36 29.12
CA GLU A 417 -37.97 -9.84 28.76
C GLU A 417 -38.84 -10.85 28.01
N ASN A 418 -38.21 -11.71 27.19
CA ASN A 418 -38.95 -12.77 26.49
C ASN A 418 -39.30 -13.94 27.41
N GLU A 419 -38.46 -14.33 28.35
CA GLU A 419 -38.72 -15.38 29.34
C GLU A 419 -39.88 -14.96 30.27
N SER A 420 -39.93 -13.71 30.71
CA SER A 420 -41.04 -13.21 31.54
C SER A 420 -42.40 -13.14 30.80
N LYS A 421 -42.39 -12.98 29.46
CA LYS A 421 -43.61 -12.97 28.63
C LYS A 421 -44.12 -14.37 28.29
N VAL A 422 -43.32 -15.40 28.44
CA VAL A 422 -43.72 -16.82 28.23
C VAL A 422 -44.30 -17.43 29.50
N GLN A 423 -44.00 -16.80 30.68
CA GLN A 423 -44.52 -17.25 32.00
C GLN A 423 -45.80 -16.49 32.43
N SER A 424 -46.19 -15.45 31.72
CA SER A 424 -47.45 -14.72 31.90
C SER A 424 -48.47 -15.14 30.81
#